data_89e6247992ff5006c484831885949a95
#
_entry.id   89e6247992ff5006c484831885949a95
#
_cell.length_a   1.000
_cell.length_b   1.000
_cell.length_c   1.000
_cell.angle_alpha   90.00
_cell.angle_beta   90.00
_cell.angle_gamma   90.00
#
_symmetry.space_group_name_H-M   'P 1'
#
loop_
_entity.id
_entity.type
_entity.pdbx_description
1 polymer ?
#
loop_
_entity_poly.entity_id
_entity_poly.type
_entity_poly.pdbx_seq_one_letter_code
_entity_poly.pdbx_strand_id
1 'polypeptide(L)'
;MKKIVQTAGRNALNEFAPQFAHFNDDVLFGENWNNQDIDVKTRCIITVTALIASGMINTSLVHHFENAKVHGVTQKEIAAVITHIAFYAGWPKGWAAFNLAKDVWSIDEGDLSYEDEAMRAHAKKMIFPIGEPNDKFAQYFTGKSFLAPVSTSQVGIFNVTFEPGCRNNWHIHHAKSGGGQILICIAGRGYYQEEGKEAVEMKPGDCVNIPAEVKHWHGAAPDEWFSHLAIEVPGEKTSSEWCEIVTDEIYGKLK
;
A
#
# COMPACT_ATOMS: atom_id res chain seq x y z
N MET A 1 -7.79 15.51 31.51
CA MET A 1 -8.23 14.50 30.51
C MET A 1 -9.73 14.58 30.36
N LYS A 2 -10.30 14.39 29.16
CA LYS A 2 -11.76 14.39 28.96
C LYS A 2 -12.33 13.12 29.60
N LYS A 3 -13.36 13.27 30.46
CA LYS A 3 -13.96 12.12 31.14
C LYS A 3 -14.64 11.20 30.12
N ILE A 4 -14.42 9.89 30.23
CA ILE A 4 -15.11 8.89 29.42
C ILE A 4 -16.54 8.76 29.95
N VAL A 5 -17.51 8.89 29.06
CA VAL A 5 -18.93 8.73 29.34
C VAL A 5 -19.50 7.74 28.35
N GLN A 6 -20.22 6.74 28.82
CA GLN A 6 -20.87 5.72 28.01
C GLN A 6 -22.35 5.65 28.36
N THR A 7 -23.19 5.42 27.36
CA THR A 7 -24.63 5.26 27.48
C THR A 7 -25.17 4.04 26.72
N ALA A 8 -24.27 3.24 26.17
CA ALA A 8 -24.65 2.08 25.33
C ALA A 8 -25.46 1.05 26.09
N GLY A 9 -25.17 0.83 27.37
CA GLY A 9 -25.92 -0.06 28.22
C GLY A 9 -27.37 0.38 28.39
N ARG A 10 -27.60 1.65 28.73
CA ARG A 10 -28.95 2.23 28.86
C ARG A 10 -29.69 2.22 27.52
N ASN A 11 -29.02 2.61 26.44
CA ASN A 11 -29.66 2.68 25.13
C ASN A 11 -30.12 1.31 24.62
N ALA A 12 -29.36 0.27 24.89
CA ALA A 12 -29.63 -1.06 24.36
C ALA A 12 -30.47 -1.94 25.29
N LEU A 13 -30.27 -1.81 26.62
CA LEU A 13 -30.72 -2.82 27.56
C LEU A 13 -31.49 -2.26 28.77
N ASN A 14 -31.74 -0.94 28.86
CA ASN A 14 -32.28 -0.34 30.09
C ASN A 14 -33.61 -0.94 30.54
N GLU A 15 -34.55 -1.20 29.63
CA GLU A 15 -35.83 -1.81 29.94
C GLU A 15 -35.72 -3.31 30.25
N PHE A 16 -34.78 -4.00 29.62
CA PHE A 16 -34.60 -5.44 29.77
C PHE A 16 -33.67 -5.80 30.93
N ALA A 17 -32.58 -5.06 31.13
CA ALA A 17 -31.54 -5.34 32.13
C ALA A 17 -30.98 -4.04 32.75
N PRO A 18 -31.80 -3.30 33.54
CA PRO A 18 -31.40 -1.97 34.03
C PRO A 18 -30.18 -2.00 34.95
N GLN A 19 -30.02 -3.06 35.77
CA GLN A 19 -28.86 -3.22 36.62
C GLN A 19 -27.58 -3.45 35.80
N PHE A 20 -27.65 -4.24 34.73
CA PHE A 20 -26.49 -4.43 33.81
C PHE A 20 -26.13 -3.11 33.08
N ALA A 21 -27.14 -2.37 32.63
CA ALA A 21 -26.95 -1.08 31.99
C ALA A 21 -26.26 -0.08 32.96
N HIS A 22 -26.68 -0.04 34.22
CA HIS A 22 -26.01 0.77 35.25
C HIS A 22 -24.55 0.34 35.46
N PHE A 23 -24.29 -0.94 35.64
CA PHE A 23 -22.91 -1.42 35.83
C PHE A 23 -22.02 -1.14 34.61
N ASN A 24 -22.56 -1.29 33.40
CA ASN A 24 -21.82 -0.97 32.19
C ASN A 24 -21.49 0.54 32.11
N ASP A 25 -22.52 1.39 32.21
CA ASP A 25 -22.36 2.81 31.88
C ASP A 25 -21.72 3.60 33.04
N ASP A 26 -22.19 3.36 34.30
CA ASP A 26 -21.77 4.16 35.43
C ASP A 26 -20.52 3.58 36.13
N VAL A 27 -20.50 2.27 36.34
CA VAL A 27 -19.38 1.65 37.10
C VAL A 27 -18.21 1.34 36.20
N LEU A 28 -18.42 0.54 35.15
CA LEU A 28 -17.33 0.16 34.25
C LEU A 28 -16.74 1.40 33.56
N PHE A 29 -17.52 2.10 32.79
CA PHE A 29 -17.04 3.25 32.02
C PHE A 29 -16.99 4.55 32.85
N GLY A 30 -17.96 4.77 33.73
CA GLY A 30 -18.05 5.99 34.54
C GLY A 30 -17.03 6.09 35.66
N GLU A 31 -16.67 4.97 36.28
CA GLU A 31 -15.70 4.91 37.39
C GLU A 31 -14.39 4.24 37.00
N ASN A 32 -14.41 2.94 36.62
CA ASN A 32 -13.20 2.16 36.40
C ASN A 32 -12.34 2.70 35.23
N TRP A 33 -12.95 3.00 34.07
CA TRP A 33 -12.22 3.54 32.95
C TRP A 33 -11.72 4.96 33.17
N ASN A 34 -12.28 5.72 34.12
CA ASN A 34 -11.84 7.04 34.53
C ASN A 34 -10.87 7.06 35.71
N ASN A 35 -10.59 5.91 36.31
CA ASN A 35 -9.56 5.81 37.35
C ASN A 35 -8.17 6.08 36.75
N GLN A 36 -7.36 6.93 37.40
CA GLN A 36 -6.10 7.45 36.88
C GLN A 36 -4.87 6.59 37.29
N ASP A 37 -5.06 5.46 37.96
CA ASP A 37 -3.95 4.58 38.35
C ASP A 37 -3.21 3.97 37.14
N ILE A 38 -3.93 3.75 36.05
CA ILE A 38 -3.39 3.41 34.72
C ILE A 38 -4.06 4.28 33.65
N ASP A 39 -3.29 4.69 32.67
CA ASP A 39 -3.80 5.54 31.58
C ASP A 39 -4.77 4.79 30.63
N VAL A 40 -5.56 5.53 29.87
CA VAL A 40 -6.60 4.98 28.99
C VAL A 40 -6.00 4.12 27.87
N LYS A 41 -4.85 4.50 27.33
CA LYS A 41 -4.17 3.72 26.31
C LYS A 41 -3.78 2.33 26.82
N THR A 42 -3.22 2.27 28.03
CA THR A 42 -2.89 1.02 28.70
C THR A 42 -4.14 0.18 28.96
N ARG A 43 -5.27 0.79 29.41
CA ARG A 43 -6.54 0.09 29.59
C ARG A 43 -7.04 -0.53 28.28
N CYS A 44 -6.94 0.19 27.16
CA CYS A 44 -7.28 -0.35 25.84
C CYS A 44 -6.47 -1.59 25.49
N ILE A 45 -5.12 -1.54 25.69
CA ILE A 45 -4.23 -2.68 25.44
C ILE A 45 -4.59 -3.87 26.32
N ILE A 46 -4.83 -3.66 27.62
CA ILE A 46 -5.23 -4.72 28.56
C ILE A 46 -6.56 -5.36 28.12
N THR A 47 -7.53 -4.54 27.76
CA THR A 47 -8.86 -5.01 27.31
C THR A 47 -8.76 -5.85 26.04
N VAL A 48 -8.05 -5.37 25.03
CA VAL A 48 -7.80 -6.09 23.78
C VAL A 48 -7.07 -7.40 24.04
N THR A 49 -6.04 -7.38 24.88
CA THR A 49 -5.30 -8.58 25.29
C THR A 49 -6.18 -9.62 25.96
N ALA A 50 -7.05 -9.20 26.88
CA ALA A 50 -8.00 -10.08 27.57
C ALA A 50 -9.00 -10.71 26.59
N LEU A 51 -9.56 -9.94 25.65
CA LEU A 51 -10.50 -10.43 24.65
C LEU A 51 -9.86 -11.46 23.71
N ILE A 52 -8.67 -11.18 23.21
CA ILE A 52 -7.91 -12.13 22.35
C ILE A 52 -7.62 -13.41 23.12
N ALA A 53 -7.12 -13.31 24.35
CA ALA A 53 -6.79 -14.46 25.17
C ALA A 53 -8.02 -15.32 25.50
N SER A 54 -9.17 -14.72 25.76
CA SER A 54 -10.44 -15.43 26.00
C SER A 54 -11.05 -16.01 24.71
N GLY A 55 -10.56 -15.64 23.53
CA GLY A 55 -11.10 -16.09 22.24
C GLY A 55 -12.32 -15.29 21.74
N MET A 56 -12.61 -14.13 22.31
CA MET A 56 -13.63 -13.20 21.82
C MET A 56 -13.11 -12.42 20.60
N ILE A 57 -12.98 -13.10 19.47
CA ILE A 57 -12.42 -12.54 18.23
C ILE A 57 -13.56 -12.36 17.22
N ASN A 58 -14.35 -11.34 17.42
CA ASN A 58 -15.54 -11.01 16.64
C ASN A 58 -15.71 -9.48 16.54
N THR A 59 -16.88 -8.99 16.15
CA THR A 59 -17.20 -7.56 16.04
C THR A 59 -16.97 -6.78 17.34
N SER A 60 -17.08 -7.42 18.51
CA SER A 60 -16.77 -6.78 19.79
C SER A 60 -15.29 -6.41 19.89
N LEU A 61 -14.39 -7.29 19.42
CA LEU A 61 -12.96 -7.00 19.40
C LEU A 61 -12.65 -5.84 18.42
N VAL A 62 -13.32 -5.78 17.26
CA VAL A 62 -13.17 -4.66 16.31
C VAL A 62 -13.46 -3.32 17.00
N HIS A 63 -14.60 -3.23 17.72
CA HIS A 63 -14.94 -2.03 18.47
C HIS A 63 -13.87 -1.63 19.52
N HIS A 64 -13.26 -2.61 20.20
CA HIS A 64 -12.18 -2.34 21.15
C HIS A 64 -10.86 -1.97 20.45
N PHE A 65 -10.60 -2.45 19.24
CA PHE A 65 -9.49 -2.00 18.41
C PHE A 65 -9.68 -0.54 17.97
N GLU A 66 -10.87 -0.18 17.48
CA GLU A 66 -11.21 1.21 17.13
C GLU A 66 -11.01 2.15 18.33
N ASN A 67 -11.50 1.76 19.50
CA ASN A 67 -11.30 2.52 20.73
C ASN A 67 -9.80 2.63 21.10
N ALA A 68 -9.03 1.57 20.94
CA ALA A 68 -7.59 1.59 21.18
C ALA A 68 -6.86 2.56 20.23
N LYS A 69 -7.23 2.56 18.94
CA LYS A 69 -6.70 3.49 17.94
C LYS A 69 -7.00 4.96 18.31
N VAL A 70 -8.25 5.28 18.65
CA VAL A 70 -8.69 6.62 19.10
C VAL A 70 -7.89 7.10 20.33
N HIS A 71 -7.52 6.18 21.23
CA HIS A 71 -6.71 6.50 22.41
C HIS A 71 -5.21 6.36 22.22
N GLY A 72 -4.75 6.37 20.95
CA GLY A 72 -3.35 6.51 20.59
C GLY A 72 -2.53 5.21 20.60
N VAL A 73 -3.20 4.05 20.52
CA VAL A 73 -2.48 2.79 20.24
C VAL A 73 -2.14 2.76 18.76
N THR A 74 -0.86 2.74 18.45
CA THR A 74 -0.35 2.74 17.07
C THR A 74 -0.45 1.35 16.43
N GLN A 75 -0.40 1.28 15.10
CA GLN A 75 -0.31 0.03 14.35
C GLN A 75 0.87 -0.85 14.81
N LYS A 76 2.02 -0.22 15.08
CA LYS A 76 3.22 -0.92 15.54
C LYS A 76 3.02 -1.53 16.93
N GLU A 77 2.36 -0.80 17.83
CA GLU A 77 2.10 -1.27 19.19
C GLU A 77 1.09 -2.42 19.19
N ILE A 78 -0.03 -2.29 18.46
CA ILE A 78 -1.02 -3.36 18.42
C ILE A 78 -0.47 -4.62 17.75
N ALA A 79 0.36 -4.49 16.71
CA ALA A 79 1.04 -5.62 16.09
C ALA A 79 1.98 -6.33 17.11
N ALA A 80 2.73 -5.57 17.90
CA ALA A 80 3.58 -6.13 18.94
C ALA A 80 2.77 -6.84 20.05
N VAL A 81 1.64 -6.24 20.46
CA VAL A 81 0.72 -6.82 21.46
C VAL A 81 0.13 -8.15 20.95
N ILE A 82 -0.41 -8.19 19.73
CA ILE A 82 -0.98 -9.40 19.14
C ILE A 82 0.08 -10.49 18.97
N THR A 83 1.27 -10.12 18.51
CA THR A 83 2.40 -11.05 18.37
C THR A 83 2.78 -11.63 19.72
N HIS A 84 2.93 -10.79 20.75
CA HIS A 84 3.28 -11.25 22.08
C HIS A 84 2.24 -12.20 22.66
N ILE A 85 0.96 -11.82 22.61
CA ILE A 85 -0.12 -12.64 23.18
C ILE A 85 -0.31 -13.98 22.44
N ALA A 86 0.07 -14.08 21.15
CA ALA A 86 -0.01 -15.32 20.40
C ALA A 86 0.85 -16.44 20.99
N PHE A 87 1.97 -16.11 21.66
CA PHE A 87 2.80 -17.09 22.38
C PHE A 87 2.10 -17.65 23.64
N TYR A 88 1.19 -16.90 24.26
CA TYR A 88 0.52 -17.27 25.51
C TYR A 88 -0.90 -17.80 25.27
N ALA A 89 -1.61 -17.26 24.28
CA ALA A 89 -3.01 -17.58 23.99
C ALA A 89 -3.20 -18.51 22.78
N GLY A 90 -2.12 -18.74 22.00
CA GLY A 90 -2.10 -19.61 20.85
C GLY A 90 -2.11 -18.87 19.50
N TRP A 91 -1.33 -19.35 18.57
CA TRP A 91 -1.09 -18.80 17.23
C TRP A 91 -2.38 -18.58 16.40
N PRO A 92 -3.38 -19.51 16.40
CA PRO A 92 -4.62 -19.28 15.66
C PRO A 92 -5.41 -18.04 16.13
N LYS A 93 -5.37 -17.73 17.44
CA LYS A 93 -6.00 -16.51 17.97
C LYS A 93 -5.28 -15.25 17.52
N GLY A 94 -3.94 -15.29 17.47
CA GLY A 94 -3.13 -14.20 16.92
C GLY A 94 -3.48 -13.91 15.46
N TRP A 95 -3.55 -14.92 14.61
CA TRP A 95 -3.95 -14.78 13.20
C TRP A 95 -5.35 -14.19 13.04
N ALA A 96 -6.33 -14.69 13.79
CA ALA A 96 -7.69 -14.19 13.75
C ALA A 96 -7.77 -12.72 14.21
N ALA A 97 -7.04 -12.35 15.27
CA ALA A 97 -6.96 -10.98 15.75
C ALA A 97 -6.29 -10.05 14.72
N PHE A 98 -5.20 -10.48 14.07
CA PHE A 98 -4.56 -9.69 13.01
C PHE A 98 -5.47 -9.43 11.83
N ASN A 99 -6.30 -10.41 11.43
CA ASN A 99 -7.26 -10.21 10.35
C ASN A 99 -8.26 -9.07 10.64
N LEU A 100 -8.71 -8.94 11.88
CA LEU A 100 -9.57 -7.84 12.30
C LEU A 100 -8.79 -6.53 12.51
N ALA A 101 -7.59 -6.60 13.08
CA ALA A 101 -6.77 -5.42 13.35
C ALA A 101 -6.35 -4.69 12.07
N LYS A 102 -6.05 -5.41 10.99
CA LYS A 102 -5.68 -4.81 9.70
C LYS A 102 -6.72 -3.81 9.19
N ASP A 103 -8.00 -4.13 9.34
CA ASP A 103 -9.08 -3.27 8.86
C ASP A 103 -9.17 -1.98 9.69
N VAL A 104 -8.93 -2.08 11.00
CA VAL A 104 -8.99 -0.94 11.93
C VAL A 104 -7.77 -0.03 11.78
N TRP A 105 -6.57 -0.61 11.67
CA TRP A 105 -5.33 0.14 11.44
C TRP A 105 -4.93 0.21 9.96
N SER A 106 -5.86 -0.11 9.04
CA SER A 106 -5.70 0.39 7.68
C SER A 106 -5.55 1.90 7.78
N ILE A 107 -4.57 2.44 7.08
CA ILE A 107 -4.19 3.86 7.21
C ILE A 107 -5.44 4.70 6.93
N ASP A 108 -5.83 5.56 7.87
CA ASP A 108 -6.87 6.55 7.61
C ASP A 108 -6.40 7.45 6.47
N GLU A 109 -7.28 7.64 5.49
CA GLU A 109 -6.99 8.50 4.32
C GLU A 109 -6.60 9.94 4.75
N GLY A 110 -6.92 10.35 5.98
CA GLY A 110 -6.58 11.66 6.54
C GLY A 110 -5.16 11.81 7.10
N ASP A 111 -4.42 10.70 7.31
CA ASP A 111 -3.03 10.72 7.83
C ASP A 111 -1.98 10.54 6.72
N LEU A 112 -2.42 10.40 5.46
CA LEU A 112 -1.55 10.21 4.32
C LEU A 112 -1.05 11.55 3.76
N SER A 113 0.21 11.58 3.35
CA SER A 113 0.65 12.63 2.45
C SER A 113 -0.15 12.58 1.14
N TYR A 114 -0.27 13.70 0.44
CA TYR A 114 -0.92 13.75 -0.87
C TYR A 114 -0.34 12.73 -1.85
N GLU A 115 0.96 12.45 -1.75
CA GLU A 115 1.67 11.44 -2.56
C GLU A 115 1.18 10.02 -2.24
N ASP A 116 0.97 9.68 -0.97
CA ASP A 116 0.49 8.36 -0.54
C ASP A 116 -0.96 8.11 -0.95
N GLU A 117 -1.80 9.14 -0.91
CA GLU A 117 -3.19 9.08 -1.39
C GLU A 117 -3.25 8.86 -2.90
N ALA A 118 -2.46 9.62 -3.66
CA ALA A 118 -2.37 9.51 -5.11
C ALA A 118 -1.85 8.13 -5.54
N MET A 119 -0.82 7.61 -4.87
CA MET A 119 -0.29 6.28 -5.10
C MET A 119 -1.33 5.19 -4.85
N ARG A 120 -2.11 5.29 -3.78
CA ARG A 120 -3.19 4.34 -3.46
C ARG A 120 -4.35 4.41 -4.43
N ALA A 121 -4.73 5.62 -4.84
CA ALA A 121 -5.76 5.80 -5.85
C ALA A 121 -5.35 5.17 -7.19
N HIS A 122 -4.05 5.26 -7.52
CA HIS A 122 -3.49 4.59 -8.68
C HIS A 122 -3.49 3.05 -8.51
N ALA A 123 -3.05 2.54 -7.35
CA ALA A 123 -3.05 1.11 -7.03
C ALA A 123 -4.43 0.45 -7.17
N LYS A 124 -5.50 1.14 -6.79
CA LYS A 124 -6.89 0.66 -6.93
C LYS A 124 -7.32 0.44 -8.39
N LYS A 125 -6.63 1.03 -9.37
CA LYS A 125 -6.90 0.86 -10.80
C LYS A 125 -6.21 -0.36 -11.42
N MET A 126 -5.35 -1.05 -10.65
CA MET A 126 -4.51 -2.15 -11.12
C MET A 126 -4.91 -3.48 -10.51
N ILE A 127 -4.65 -4.57 -11.24
CA ILE A 127 -4.71 -5.95 -10.73
C ILE A 127 -3.35 -6.45 -10.22
N PHE A 128 -2.26 -5.79 -10.62
CA PHE A 128 -0.90 -6.09 -10.16
C PHE A 128 -0.50 -5.10 -9.06
N PRO A 129 0.30 -5.54 -8.06
CA PRO A 129 0.78 -4.63 -7.02
C PRO A 129 1.72 -3.57 -7.61
N ILE A 130 1.78 -2.39 -7.00
CA ILE A 130 2.77 -1.36 -7.34
C ILE A 130 4.20 -1.91 -7.16
N GLY A 131 4.42 -2.69 -6.12
CA GLY A 131 5.72 -3.27 -5.80
C GLY A 131 6.52 -2.43 -4.82
N GLU A 132 7.79 -2.80 -4.69
CA GLU A 132 8.75 -2.12 -3.81
C GLU A 132 9.41 -0.95 -4.54
N PRO A 133 9.96 0.04 -3.81
CA PRO A 133 10.79 1.08 -4.40
C PRO A 133 11.89 0.48 -5.28
N ASN A 134 12.07 1.05 -6.47
CA ASN A 134 13.00 0.54 -7.47
C ASN A 134 14.46 1.01 -7.23
N ASP A 135 14.92 0.87 -5.98
CA ASP A 135 16.20 1.40 -5.51
C ASP A 135 17.39 0.84 -6.30
N LYS A 136 17.30 -0.42 -6.73
CA LYS A 136 18.36 -1.11 -7.47
C LYS A 136 18.68 -0.44 -8.82
N PHE A 137 17.69 0.16 -9.44
CA PHE A 137 17.81 0.83 -10.74
C PHE A 137 17.60 2.34 -10.63
N ALA A 138 17.45 2.91 -9.44
CA ALA A 138 17.15 4.32 -9.22
C ALA A 138 18.07 5.29 -9.95
N GLN A 139 19.35 4.93 -10.11
CA GLN A 139 20.33 5.72 -10.86
C GLN A 139 19.99 5.93 -12.37
N TYR A 140 19.10 5.13 -12.92
CA TYR A 140 18.64 5.19 -14.30
C TYR A 140 17.26 5.83 -14.47
N PHE A 141 16.73 6.43 -13.37
CA PHE A 141 15.42 7.07 -13.36
C PHE A 141 15.52 8.50 -12.82
N THR A 142 14.73 9.38 -13.40
CA THR A 142 14.43 10.70 -12.81
C THR A 142 13.09 10.59 -12.13
N GLY A 143 13.00 10.86 -10.81
CA GLY A 143 11.81 10.66 -10.00
C GLY A 143 11.71 9.25 -9.40
N LYS A 144 10.63 8.98 -8.64
CA LYS A 144 10.43 7.69 -7.95
C LYS A 144 9.72 6.69 -8.86
N SER A 145 10.22 5.47 -8.86
CA SER A 145 9.59 4.34 -9.52
C SER A 145 9.52 3.13 -8.59
N PHE A 146 8.63 2.20 -8.92
CA PHE A 146 8.38 0.99 -8.15
C PHE A 146 8.41 -0.21 -9.08
N LEU A 147 8.78 -1.37 -8.56
CA LEU A 147 8.93 -2.59 -9.34
C LEU A 147 8.30 -3.78 -8.63
N ALA A 148 7.39 -4.47 -9.32
CA ALA A 148 6.83 -5.74 -8.87
C ALA A 148 7.13 -6.83 -9.91
N PRO A 149 7.80 -7.93 -9.54
CA PRO A 149 7.95 -9.08 -10.43
C PRO A 149 6.60 -9.77 -10.63
N VAL A 150 6.21 -10.00 -11.88
CA VAL A 150 5.02 -10.76 -12.28
C VAL A 150 5.42 -12.18 -12.73
N SER A 151 6.51 -12.29 -13.48
CA SER A 151 7.11 -13.56 -13.89
C SER A 151 8.64 -13.41 -13.94
N THR A 152 9.34 -14.39 -13.39
CA THR A 152 10.82 -14.44 -13.38
C THR A 152 11.38 -15.72 -13.97
N SER A 153 10.49 -16.58 -14.51
CA SER A 153 10.85 -17.82 -15.21
C SER A 153 10.32 -17.77 -16.64
N GLN A 154 10.98 -18.42 -17.59
CA GLN A 154 10.69 -18.43 -19.02
C GLN A 154 10.77 -17.02 -19.66
N VAL A 155 9.89 -16.10 -19.26
CA VAL A 155 9.86 -14.70 -19.71
C VAL A 155 9.86 -13.78 -18.50
N GLY A 156 10.78 -12.84 -18.47
CA GLY A 156 10.80 -11.77 -17.47
C GLY A 156 9.63 -10.82 -17.72
N ILE A 157 8.75 -10.67 -16.72
CA ILE A 157 7.62 -9.74 -16.76
C ILE A 157 7.61 -8.99 -15.44
N PHE A 158 7.65 -7.67 -15.53
CA PHE A 158 7.66 -6.78 -14.38
C PHE A 158 6.56 -5.74 -14.51
N ASN A 159 5.82 -5.50 -13.43
CA ASN A 159 5.02 -4.30 -13.34
C ASN A 159 5.92 -3.15 -12.89
N VAL A 160 6.11 -2.16 -13.76
CA VAL A 160 6.88 -0.94 -13.47
C VAL A 160 5.91 0.20 -13.29
N THR A 161 5.95 0.83 -12.12
CA THR A 161 5.10 1.96 -11.76
C THR A 161 5.94 3.20 -11.56
N PHE A 162 5.51 4.31 -12.17
CA PHE A 162 6.16 5.61 -12.17
C PHE A 162 5.25 6.63 -11.48
N GLU A 163 5.80 7.43 -10.56
CA GLU A 163 5.11 8.63 -10.06
C GLU A 163 4.98 9.70 -11.17
N PRO A 164 4.07 10.68 -11.03
CA PRO A 164 3.99 11.79 -11.98
C PRO A 164 5.36 12.45 -12.21
N GLY A 165 5.72 12.64 -13.48
CA GLY A 165 7.01 13.22 -13.85
C GLY A 165 8.19 12.25 -13.89
N CYS A 166 8.04 11.03 -13.39
CA CYS A 166 9.11 10.03 -13.40
C CYS A 166 9.31 9.42 -14.79
N ARG A 167 10.56 9.28 -15.21
CA ARG A 167 10.94 8.64 -16.46
C ARG A 167 12.27 7.92 -16.30
N ASN A 168 12.50 6.87 -17.10
CA ASN A 168 13.79 6.23 -17.17
C ASN A 168 14.72 6.96 -18.16
N ASN A 169 15.99 6.63 -18.11
CA ASN A 169 16.99 7.10 -19.07
C ASN A 169 16.71 6.50 -20.46
N TRP A 170 17.29 7.11 -21.49
CA TRP A 170 17.45 6.45 -22.78
C TRP A 170 18.15 5.12 -22.56
N HIS A 171 17.68 4.06 -23.24
CA HIS A 171 18.28 2.73 -23.14
C HIS A 171 18.01 1.89 -24.39
N ILE A 172 18.78 0.83 -24.51
CA ILE A 172 18.72 -0.10 -25.65
C ILE A 172 18.66 -1.52 -25.09
N HIS A 173 17.78 -2.34 -25.64
CA HIS A 173 17.79 -3.78 -25.44
C HIS A 173 18.50 -4.45 -26.61
N HIS A 174 19.74 -4.89 -26.37
CA HIS A 174 20.53 -5.58 -27.38
C HIS A 174 20.16 -7.04 -27.49
N ALA A 175 20.22 -7.60 -28.70
CA ALA A 175 20.15 -9.03 -28.94
C ALA A 175 20.75 -9.39 -30.28
N LYS A 176 21.38 -10.58 -30.38
CA LYS A 176 21.87 -11.10 -31.67
C LYS A 176 20.73 -11.54 -32.57
N SER A 177 19.66 -12.08 -31.99
CA SER A 177 18.41 -12.44 -32.67
C SER A 177 17.26 -12.48 -31.67
N GLY A 178 16.02 -12.15 -32.07
CA GLY A 178 14.90 -11.90 -31.17
C GLY A 178 15.18 -10.72 -30.26
N GLY A 179 14.78 -10.80 -29.00
CA GLY A 179 15.04 -9.74 -28.01
C GLY A 179 14.16 -8.51 -28.17
N GLY A 180 14.50 -7.46 -27.46
CA GLY A 180 13.70 -6.25 -27.35
C GLY A 180 12.76 -6.29 -26.14
N GLN A 181 11.78 -5.40 -26.14
CA GLN A 181 10.85 -5.25 -25.02
C GLN A 181 9.42 -5.02 -25.52
N ILE A 182 8.44 -5.52 -24.78
CA ILE A 182 7.03 -5.16 -24.99
C ILE A 182 6.54 -4.42 -23.76
N LEU A 183 5.90 -3.28 -23.96
CA LEU A 183 5.24 -2.51 -22.93
C LEU A 183 3.73 -2.62 -23.08
N ILE A 184 3.02 -2.94 -22.01
CA ILE A 184 1.56 -2.95 -21.98
C ILE A 184 1.11 -2.00 -20.86
N CYS A 185 0.49 -0.87 -21.21
CA CYS A 185 -0.06 0.03 -20.20
C CYS A 185 -1.23 -0.65 -19.47
N ILE A 186 -1.18 -0.65 -18.12
CA ILE A 186 -2.21 -1.26 -17.28
C ILE A 186 -2.97 -0.25 -16.43
N ALA A 187 -2.37 0.92 -16.14
CA ALA A 187 -3.04 1.98 -15.40
C ALA A 187 -2.38 3.34 -15.60
N GLY A 188 -3.17 4.40 -15.53
CA GLY A 188 -2.69 5.78 -15.63
C GLY A 188 -2.31 6.19 -17.05
N ARG A 189 -1.43 7.20 -17.15
CA ARG A 189 -1.01 7.80 -18.41
C ARG A 189 0.51 7.98 -18.44
N GLY A 190 1.12 7.56 -19.53
CA GLY A 190 2.56 7.67 -19.71
C GLY A 190 2.95 7.89 -21.17
N TYR A 191 4.23 7.89 -21.42
CA TYR A 191 4.80 8.11 -22.74
C TYR A 191 5.90 7.10 -23.03
N TYR A 192 6.03 6.78 -24.31
CA TYR A 192 7.13 6.05 -24.91
C TYR A 192 7.69 6.88 -26.07
N GLN A 193 9.00 6.90 -26.23
CA GLN A 193 9.64 7.59 -27.35
C GLN A 193 10.87 6.81 -27.84
N GLU A 194 10.94 6.59 -29.14
CA GLU A 194 12.17 6.17 -29.83
C GLU A 194 13.02 7.38 -30.20
N GLU A 195 14.35 7.21 -30.22
CA GLU A 195 15.24 8.26 -30.66
C GLU A 195 14.91 8.77 -32.07
N GLY A 196 14.83 10.07 -32.20
CA GLY A 196 14.49 10.74 -33.47
C GLY A 196 13.00 10.72 -33.87
N LYS A 197 12.11 10.16 -33.02
CA LYS A 197 10.67 10.17 -33.25
C LYS A 197 9.94 11.02 -32.21
N GLU A 198 8.67 11.35 -32.49
CA GLU A 198 7.78 12.00 -31.52
C GLU A 198 7.42 11.02 -30.39
N ALA A 199 7.20 11.55 -29.20
CA ALA A 199 6.72 10.76 -28.06
C ALA A 199 5.27 10.33 -28.31
N VAL A 200 4.97 9.08 -27.98
CA VAL A 200 3.63 8.47 -28.09
C VAL A 200 3.04 8.32 -26.70
N GLU A 201 1.84 8.88 -26.53
CA GLU A 201 1.08 8.70 -25.28
C GLU A 201 0.60 7.24 -25.16
N MET A 202 0.66 6.70 -23.94
CA MET A 202 0.19 5.37 -23.59
C MET A 202 -0.92 5.45 -22.53
N LYS A 203 -2.03 4.75 -22.79
CA LYS A 203 -3.19 4.59 -21.90
C LYS A 203 -3.47 3.11 -21.65
N PRO A 204 -4.26 2.76 -20.62
CA PRO A 204 -4.59 1.37 -20.31
C PRO A 204 -5.13 0.61 -21.53
N GLY A 205 -4.48 -0.50 -21.84
CA GLY A 205 -4.75 -1.33 -23.01
C GLY A 205 -3.80 -1.11 -24.20
N ASP A 206 -3.03 -0.01 -24.22
CA ASP A 206 -2.03 0.22 -25.26
C ASP A 206 -0.86 -0.73 -25.11
N CYS A 207 -0.38 -1.22 -26.25
CA CYS A 207 0.76 -2.13 -26.35
C CYS A 207 1.80 -1.56 -27.32
N VAL A 208 3.04 -1.43 -26.86
CA VAL A 208 4.19 -1.02 -27.67
C VAL A 208 5.15 -2.18 -27.81
N ASN A 209 5.49 -2.54 -29.05
CA ASN A 209 6.50 -3.53 -29.36
C ASN A 209 7.78 -2.81 -29.73
N ILE A 210 8.85 -3.01 -28.96
CA ILE A 210 10.15 -2.38 -29.12
C ILE A 210 11.13 -3.45 -29.60
N PRO A 211 11.55 -3.43 -30.88
CA PRO A 211 12.56 -4.36 -31.35
C PRO A 211 13.89 -4.18 -30.62
N ALA A 212 14.72 -5.23 -30.63
CA ALA A 212 16.10 -5.09 -30.20
C ALA A 212 16.83 -3.99 -31.01
N GLU A 213 17.85 -3.39 -30.41
CA GLU A 213 18.69 -2.30 -30.95
C GLU A 213 17.95 -0.96 -31.11
N VAL A 214 16.71 -0.82 -30.66
CA VAL A 214 16.00 0.47 -30.68
C VAL A 214 16.30 1.25 -29.40
N LYS A 215 16.90 2.43 -29.55
CA LYS A 215 17.11 3.36 -28.43
C LYS A 215 15.81 4.08 -28.11
N HIS A 216 15.38 3.99 -26.86
CA HIS A 216 14.09 4.51 -26.41
C HIS A 216 14.10 4.86 -24.93
N TRP A 217 13.05 5.55 -24.51
CA TRP A 217 12.71 5.76 -23.10
C TRP A 217 11.19 5.66 -22.91
N HIS A 218 10.75 5.47 -21.66
CA HIS A 218 9.36 5.55 -21.25
C HIS A 218 9.24 6.11 -19.82
N GLY A 219 8.06 6.62 -19.50
CA GLY A 219 7.81 7.23 -18.19
C GLY A 219 6.39 7.71 -18.04
N ALA A 220 6.05 8.20 -16.85
CA ALA A 220 4.76 8.77 -16.53
C ALA A 220 4.52 10.09 -17.28
N ALA A 221 3.26 10.52 -17.34
CA ALA A 221 2.92 11.90 -17.67
C ALA A 221 3.35 12.85 -16.54
N PRO A 222 3.47 14.16 -16.81
CA PRO A 222 3.87 15.12 -15.78
C PRO A 222 2.93 15.20 -14.59
N ASP A 223 1.66 14.84 -14.77
CA ASP A 223 0.55 15.06 -13.83
C ASP A 223 -0.19 13.78 -13.43
N GLU A 224 0.21 12.61 -13.96
CA GLU A 224 -0.48 11.36 -13.68
C GLU A 224 0.48 10.20 -13.46
N TRP A 225 0.15 9.31 -12.53
CA TRP A 225 0.81 8.03 -12.34
C TRP A 225 0.70 7.15 -13.59
N PHE A 226 1.70 6.33 -13.82
CA PHE A 226 1.75 5.41 -14.95
C PHE A 226 2.25 4.04 -14.52
N SER A 227 1.56 2.99 -14.92
CA SER A 227 2.02 1.61 -14.72
C SER A 227 1.90 0.82 -16.02
N HIS A 228 2.94 0.08 -16.31
CA HIS A 228 2.95 -0.84 -17.44
C HIS A 228 3.62 -2.16 -17.09
N LEU A 229 3.26 -3.21 -17.80
CA LEU A 229 4.05 -4.43 -17.83
C LEU A 229 5.23 -4.21 -18.77
N ALA A 230 6.44 -4.42 -18.26
CA ALA A 230 7.65 -4.54 -19.05
C ALA A 230 7.92 -6.03 -19.26
N ILE A 231 7.89 -6.47 -20.51
CA ILE A 231 8.05 -7.86 -20.89
C ILE A 231 9.36 -7.97 -21.65
N GLU A 232 10.31 -8.73 -21.12
CA GLU A 232 11.58 -9.01 -21.78
C GLU A 232 11.36 -10.05 -22.88
N VAL A 233 11.50 -9.64 -24.14
CA VAL A 233 11.35 -10.57 -25.26
C VAL A 233 12.55 -11.53 -25.31
N PRO A 234 12.31 -12.86 -25.31
CA PRO A 234 13.40 -13.82 -25.40
C PRO A 234 14.25 -13.64 -26.66
N GLY A 235 15.57 -13.71 -26.49
CA GLY A 235 16.52 -13.54 -27.58
C GLY A 235 17.87 -14.20 -27.29
N GLU A 236 18.73 -14.24 -28.31
CA GLU A 236 20.07 -14.75 -28.20
C GLU A 236 21.04 -13.62 -27.78
N LYS A 237 21.81 -13.82 -26.70
CA LYS A 237 22.77 -12.87 -26.16
C LYS A 237 22.16 -11.51 -25.83
N THR A 238 21.05 -11.53 -25.12
CA THR A 238 20.35 -10.31 -24.67
C THR A 238 21.15 -9.56 -23.61
N SER A 239 21.13 -8.22 -23.68
CA SER A 239 21.64 -7.33 -22.65
C SER A 239 20.93 -5.98 -22.73
N SER A 240 20.98 -5.20 -21.65
CA SER A 240 20.45 -3.83 -21.64
C SER A 240 21.60 -2.84 -21.49
N GLU A 241 21.59 -1.78 -22.28
CA GLU A 241 22.49 -0.64 -22.18
C GLU A 241 21.71 0.58 -21.72
N TRP A 242 22.16 1.18 -20.61
CA TRP A 242 21.62 2.44 -20.12
C TRP A 242 22.44 3.59 -20.69
N CYS A 243 21.77 4.49 -21.37
CA CYS A 243 22.33 5.66 -22.02
C CYS A 243 22.14 6.93 -21.18
N GLU A 244 22.13 8.08 -21.82
CA GLU A 244 21.97 9.40 -21.20
C GLU A 244 20.57 9.60 -20.61
N ILE A 245 20.46 10.59 -19.73
CA ILE A 245 19.18 10.98 -19.12
C ILE A 245 18.24 11.60 -20.17
N VAL A 246 16.94 11.44 -19.99
CA VAL A 246 15.92 12.21 -20.71
C VAL A 246 15.85 13.59 -20.06
N THR A 247 16.33 14.60 -20.77
CA THR A 247 16.40 15.97 -20.23
C THR A 247 15.02 16.59 -20.06
N ASP A 248 14.92 17.59 -19.16
CA ASP A 248 13.68 18.34 -18.98
C ASP A 248 13.23 19.08 -20.25
N GLU A 249 14.17 19.41 -21.15
CA GLU A 249 13.85 20.00 -22.45
C GLU A 249 13.09 19.00 -23.36
N ILE A 250 13.47 17.72 -23.35
CA ILE A 250 12.78 16.66 -24.10
C ILE A 250 11.45 16.37 -23.45
N TYR A 251 11.47 16.13 -22.14
CA TYR A 251 10.29 15.72 -21.37
C TYR A 251 9.24 16.86 -21.29
N GLY A 252 9.65 18.10 -21.18
CA GLY A 252 8.73 19.26 -21.14
C GLY A 252 7.95 19.54 -22.43
N LYS A 253 8.24 18.82 -23.51
CA LYS A 253 7.46 18.88 -24.77
C LYS A 253 6.22 17.99 -24.75
N LEU A 254 6.10 17.12 -23.74
CA LEU A 254 4.92 16.27 -23.55
C LEU A 254 3.69 17.14 -23.21
N LYS A 255 2.52 16.71 -23.67
CA LYS A 255 1.26 17.43 -23.49
C LYS A 255 0.41 16.85 -22.38
#